data_ff5b8b001e063fd48eb8980c1ef39b8d
#
_entry.id   ff5b8b001e063fd48eb8980c1ef39b8d
#
_cell.length_a   1.000
_cell.length_b   1.000
_cell.length_c   1.000
_cell.angle_alpha   90.00
_cell.angle_beta   90.00
_cell.angle_gamma   90.00
#
_symmetry.space_group_name_H-M   'P 1'
#
loop_
_entity.id
_entity.type
_entity.pdbx_description
1 polymer ?
#
loop_
_entity_poly.entity_id
_entity_poly.type
_entity_poly.pdbx_seq_one_letter_code
_entity_poly.pdbx_strand_id
1 'polypeptide(L)'
;MKRIELFMNMLYYCNYMIFHKVQKGLDWLVFSILDNVCTRKFCKSNGYWKYVNNFKQMYNNLMWSSENKKRPPFKILSMADTGIILFICINSFTILIILLTILDAIALKTGIGVYDFFNNKMVLGLLIIILCIMIYFTYHVFIDKNDKYVSYFKKFRKQKIWKLFIWYILSYSMSIVCLCITLRFILTK
;
A
#
# COMPACT_ATOMS: atom_id res chain seq x y z
N MET A 1 19.10 -7.27 -8.34
CA MET A 1 18.56 -6.73 -7.10
C MET A 1 18.31 -5.20 -7.17
N LYS A 2 19.27 -4.35 -7.57
CA LYS A 2 19.08 -2.88 -7.62
C LYS A 2 17.86 -2.39 -8.46
N ARG A 3 17.51 -3.08 -9.56
CA ARG A 3 16.34 -2.70 -10.39
C ARG A 3 15.00 -2.97 -9.70
N ILE A 4 14.88 -4.14 -9.03
CA ILE A 4 13.68 -4.51 -8.27
C ILE A 4 13.50 -3.56 -7.08
N GLU A 5 14.58 -3.27 -6.36
CA GLU A 5 14.60 -2.32 -5.25
C GLU A 5 14.14 -0.92 -5.71
N LEU A 6 14.67 -0.44 -6.84
CA LEU A 6 14.24 0.83 -7.43
C LEU A 6 12.75 0.84 -7.77
N PHE A 7 12.26 -0.25 -8.36
CA PHE A 7 10.86 -0.41 -8.75
C PHE A 7 9.93 -0.44 -7.52
N MET A 8 10.25 -1.24 -6.51
CA MET A 8 9.46 -1.32 -5.26
C MET A 8 9.40 0.03 -4.53
N ASN A 9 10.53 0.74 -4.43
CA ASN A 9 10.56 2.07 -3.84
C ASN A 9 9.84 3.12 -4.69
N MET A 10 9.76 2.95 -6.02
CA MET A 10 8.94 3.79 -6.89
C MET A 10 7.45 3.59 -6.59
N LEU A 11 6.99 2.35 -6.49
CA LEU A 11 5.59 2.05 -6.13
C LEU A 11 5.25 2.60 -4.75
N TYR A 12 6.15 2.44 -3.80
CA TYR A 12 6.00 2.98 -2.46
C TYR A 12 5.88 4.50 -2.44
N TYR A 13 6.74 5.20 -3.20
CA TYR A 13 6.65 6.64 -3.37
C TYR A 13 5.33 7.08 -4.00
N CYS A 14 4.84 6.37 -5.01
CA CYS A 14 3.55 6.68 -5.64
C CYS A 14 2.38 6.50 -4.65
N ASN A 15 2.36 5.42 -3.87
CA ASN A 15 1.39 5.23 -2.79
C ASN A 15 1.44 6.40 -1.81
N TYR A 16 2.63 6.75 -1.33
CA TYR A 16 2.82 7.90 -0.45
C TYR A 16 2.24 9.19 -1.05
N MET A 17 2.53 9.49 -2.32
CA MET A 17 2.05 10.70 -2.99
C MET A 17 0.53 10.74 -3.15
N ILE A 18 -0.11 9.58 -3.41
CA ILE A 18 -1.57 9.46 -3.47
C ILE A 18 -2.16 9.80 -2.11
N PHE A 19 -1.75 9.09 -1.07
CA PHE A 19 -2.30 9.29 0.28
C PHE A 19 -2.02 10.70 0.80
N HIS A 20 -0.83 11.25 0.54
CA HIS A 20 -0.48 12.62 0.90
C HIS A 20 -1.42 13.65 0.23
N LYS A 21 -1.73 13.50 -1.07
CA LYS A 21 -2.64 14.39 -1.78
C LYS A 21 -4.09 14.22 -1.31
N VAL A 22 -4.53 12.98 -1.15
CA VAL A 22 -5.88 12.66 -0.64
C VAL A 22 -6.06 13.25 0.76
N GLN A 23 -5.07 13.05 1.65
CA GLN A 23 -5.14 13.60 3.01
C GLN A 23 -5.18 15.13 2.99
N LYS A 24 -4.33 15.79 2.21
CA LYS A 24 -4.40 17.26 2.08
C LYS A 24 -5.74 17.76 1.54
N GLY A 25 -6.32 17.02 0.59
CA GLY A 25 -7.68 17.34 0.08
C GLY A 25 -8.75 17.17 1.16
N LEU A 26 -8.70 16.11 1.93
CA LEU A 26 -9.62 15.87 3.06
C LEU A 26 -9.44 16.94 4.15
N ASP A 27 -8.21 17.29 4.49
CA ASP A 27 -7.91 18.33 5.47
C ASP A 27 -8.48 19.68 5.03
N TRP A 28 -8.29 20.04 3.76
CA TRP A 28 -8.86 21.25 3.20
C TRP A 28 -10.39 21.24 3.27
N LEU A 29 -11.03 20.11 2.95
CA LEU A 29 -12.48 19.97 2.98
C LEU A 29 -13.02 20.09 4.41
N VAL A 30 -12.44 19.37 5.36
CA VAL A 30 -12.83 19.42 6.78
C VAL A 30 -12.66 20.83 7.35
N PHE A 31 -11.52 21.46 7.11
CA PHE A 31 -11.26 22.81 7.61
C PHE A 31 -12.15 23.86 6.92
N SER A 32 -12.48 23.67 5.63
CA SER A 32 -13.40 24.53 4.91
C SER A 32 -14.83 24.45 5.50
N ILE A 33 -15.29 23.25 5.87
CA ILE A 33 -16.57 23.06 6.55
C ILE A 33 -16.57 23.73 7.94
N LEU A 34 -15.51 23.53 8.72
CA LEU A 34 -15.36 24.13 10.05
C LEU A 34 -15.28 25.66 9.99
N ASP A 35 -14.73 26.23 8.92
CA ASP A 35 -14.62 27.69 8.72
C ASP A 35 -15.79 28.29 7.97
N ASN A 36 -16.77 27.49 7.55
CA ASN A 36 -17.89 27.97 6.73
C ASN A 36 -18.72 29.04 7.45
N VAL A 37 -19.22 29.96 6.67
CA VAL A 37 -20.03 31.10 7.14
C VAL A 37 -21.30 30.68 7.91
N CYS A 38 -21.86 29.48 7.60
CA CYS A 38 -22.97 28.89 8.33
C CYS A 38 -22.60 28.57 9.79
N THR A 39 -21.45 27.94 10.01
CA THR A 39 -20.93 27.66 11.36
C THR A 39 -20.57 28.96 12.09
N ARG A 40 -20.07 29.97 11.37
CA ARG A 40 -19.81 31.31 11.94
C ARG A 40 -21.06 31.99 12.43
N LYS A 41 -22.19 31.86 11.72
CA LYS A 41 -23.48 32.43 12.14
C LYS A 41 -24.12 31.72 13.34
N PHE A 42 -23.96 30.39 13.41
CA PHE A 42 -24.53 29.60 14.52
C PHE A 42 -23.65 29.65 15.79
N CYS A 43 -22.34 29.76 15.66
CA CYS A 43 -21.38 29.73 16.77
C CYS A 43 -20.79 31.14 17.01
N LYS A 44 -21.62 32.10 17.51
CA LYS A 44 -21.13 33.44 17.86
C LYS A 44 -20.21 33.51 19.09
N SER A 45 -20.00 32.39 19.78
CA SER A 45 -19.19 32.35 21.01
C SER A 45 -17.70 32.34 20.69
N ASN A 46 -16.94 33.26 21.32
CA ASN A 46 -15.47 33.30 21.23
C ASN A 46 -14.78 31.95 21.62
N GLY A 47 -15.45 31.16 22.44
CA GLY A 47 -14.97 29.86 22.87
C GLY A 47 -14.92 28.83 21.73
N TYR A 48 -15.87 28.85 20.81
CA TYR A 48 -15.90 27.92 19.66
C TYR A 48 -14.65 28.09 18.75
N TRP A 49 -14.33 29.34 18.40
CA TRP A 49 -13.19 29.63 17.54
C TRP A 49 -11.84 29.28 18.19
N LYS A 50 -11.74 29.50 19.49
CA LYS A 50 -10.57 29.05 20.25
C LYS A 50 -10.42 27.52 20.18
N TYR A 51 -11.56 26.81 20.33
CA TYR A 51 -11.57 25.35 20.25
C TYR A 51 -11.20 24.84 18.85
N VAL A 52 -11.78 25.41 17.79
CA VAL A 52 -11.47 25.04 16.39
C VAL A 52 -10.01 25.32 16.05
N ASN A 53 -9.45 26.45 16.47
CA ASN A 53 -8.07 26.79 16.23
C ASN A 53 -7.12 25.86 17.00
N ASN A 54 -7.42 25.52 18.25
CA ASN A 54 -6.66 24.55 19.02
C ASN A 54 -6.71 23.14 18.37
N PHE A 55 -7.90 22.74 17.90
CA PHE A 55 -8.06 21.48 17.18
C PHE A 55 -7.23 21.46 15.90
N LYS A 56 -7.28 22.51 15.07
CA LYS A 56 -6.46 22.63 13.84
C LYS A 56 -4.97 22.54 14.16
N GLN A 57 -4.51 23.24 15.19
CA GLN A 57 -3.11 23.23 15.61
C GLN A 57 -2.68 21.83 16.09
N MET A 58 -3.50 21.20 16.94
CA MET A 58 -3.26 19.85 17.43
C MET A 58 -3.23 18.83 16.27
N TYR A 59 -4.20 18.92 15.36
CA TYR A 59 -4.29 18.07 14.18
C TYR A 59 -3.07 18.25 13.27
N ASN A 60 -2.68 19.49 12.95
CA ASN A 60 -1.50 19.77 12.14
C ASN A 60 -0.22 19.25 12.79
N ASN A 61 -0.07 19.43 14.10
CA ASN A 61 1.07 18.89 14.82
C ASN A 61 1.11 17.35 14.76
N LEU A 62 -0.05 16.69 14.83
CA LEU A 62 -0.15 15.25 14.84
C LEU A 62 0.08 14.63 13.45
N MET A 63 -0.45 15.28 12.41
CA MET A 63 -0.38 14.75 11.03
C MET A 63 0.89 15.19 10.29
N TRP A 64 1.36 16.42 10.51
CA TRP A 64 2.38 17.07 9.69
C TRP A 64 3.68 17.41 10.43
N SER A 65 3.79 17.08 11.72
CA SER A 65 4.96 17.45 12.56
C SER A 65 6.30 16.96 12.04
N SER A 66 6.31 15.85 11.31
CA SER A 66 7.53 15.27 10.75
C SER A 66 7.93 15.87 9.39
N GLU A 67 7.03 16.58 8.70
CA GLU A 67 7.32 17.18 7.39
C GLU A 67 8.45 18.22 7.49
N ASN A 68 8.52 18.94 8.60
CA ASN A 68 9.59 19.89 8.89
C ASN A 68 10.96 19.26 9.20
N LYS A 69 11.02 17.96 9.48
CA LYS A 69 12.24 17.22 9.86
C LYS A 69 12.89 16.44 8.71
N LYS A 70 12.65 16.80 7.45
CA LYS A 70 13.17 16.12 6.24
C LYS A 70 12.70 14.66 6.06
N ARG A 71 11.79 14.17 6.89
CA ARG A 71 11.17 12.85 6.76
C ARG A 71 9.69 12.98 6.39
N PRO A 72 9.12 12.03 5.63
CA PRO A 72 7.69 12.02 5.36
C PRO A 72 6.88 11.89 6.66
N PRO A 73 5.65 12.44 6.73
CA PRO A 73 4.77 12.28 7.88
C PRO A 73 4.49 10.81 8.16
N PHE A 74 4.69 10.37 9.40
CA PHE A 74 4.58 8.96 9.80
C PHE A 74 3.23 8.33 9.45
N LYS A 75 2.11 9.04 9.70
CA LYS A 75 0.77 8.50 9.40
C LYS A 75 0.53 8.27 7.91
N ILE A 76 1.01 9.18 7.06
CA ILE A 76 0.88 9.04 5.61
C ILE A 76 1.79 7.91 5.12
N LEU A 77 2.95 7.76 5.74
CA LEU A 77 3.87 6.67 5.45
C LEU A 77 3.22 5.32 5.79
N SER A 78 2.57 5.20 6.95
CA SER A 78 1.84 3.99 7.34
C SER A 78 0.70 3.63 6.37
N MET A 79 0.00 4.62 5.80
CA MET A 79 -0.98 4.37 4.74
C MET A 79 -0.31 3.89 3.43
N ALA A 80 0.85 4.44 3.09
CA ALA A 80 1.62 4.00 1.94
C ALA A 80 2.15 2.57 2.12
N ASP A 81 2.49 2.18 3.36
CA ASP A 81 2.87 0.81 3.72
C ASP A 81 1.74 -0.16 3.40
N THR A 82 0.49 0.17 3.76
CA THR A 82 -0.67 -0.65 3.43
C THR A 82 -0.82 -0.86 1.92
N GLY A 83 -0.62 0.20 1.13
CA GLY A 83 -0.71 0.11 -0.34
C GLY A 83 0.36 -0.82 -0.93
N ILE A 84 1.61 -0.70 -0.50
CA ILE A 84 2.69 -1.54 -1.02
C ILE A 84 2.58 -2.98 -0.53
N ILE A 85 2.15 -3.19 0.72
CA ILE A 85 1.89 -4.53 1.26
C ILE A 85 0.80 -5.22 0.44
N LEU A 86 -0.29 -4.52 0.11
CA LEU A 86 -1.34 -5.05 -0.76
C LEU A 86 -0.80 -5.47 -2.13
N PHE A 87 0.06 -4.66 -2.75
CA PHE A 87 0.72 -5.01 -4.01
C PHE A 87 1.57 -6.28 -3.87
N ILE A 88 2.37 -6.39 -2.82
CA ILE A 88 3.19 -7.57 -2.53
C ILE A 88 2.30 -8.79 -2.29
N CYS A 89 1.19 -8.65 -1.54
CA CYS A 89 0.22 -9.71 -1.30
C CYS A 89 -0.36 -10.27 -2.60
N ILE A 90 -0.87 -9.40 -3.49
CA ILE A 90 -1.45 -9.80 -4.77
C ILE A 90 -0.43 -10.61 -5.59
N ASN A 91 0.80 -10.12 -5.71
CA ASN A 91 1.83 -10.79 -6.50
C ASN A 91 2.30 -12.10 -5.85
N SER A 92 2.50 -12.12 -4.52
CA SER A 92 2.89 -13.33 -3.80
C SER A 92 1.82 -14.42 -3.87
N PHE A 93 0.55 -14.03 -3.76
CA PHE A 93 -0.58 -14.95 -3.92
C PHE A 93 -0.66 -15.51 -5.33
N THR A 94 -0.49 -14.65 -6.36
CA THR A 94 -0.45 -15.10 -7.77
C THR A 94 0.68 -16.10 -8.00
N ILE A 95 1.88 -15.82 -7.50
CA ILE A 95 3.03 -16.74 -7.63
C ILE A 95 2.74 -18.06 -6.92
N LEU A 96 2.18 -18.03 -5.72
CA LEU A 96 1.83 -19.23 -4.97
C LEU A 96 0.83 -20.10 -5.74
N ILE A 97 -0.21 -19.50 -6.32
CA ILE A 97 -1.19 -20.21 -7.13
C ILE A 97 -0.53 -20.86 -8.35
N ILE A 98 0.34 -20.14 -9.06
CA ILE A 98 1.07 -20.68 -10.22
C ILE A 98 1.91 -21.87 -9.79
N LEU A 99 2.65 -21.77 -8.69
CA LEU A 99 3.46 -22.86 -8.16
C LEU A 99 2.61 -24.08 -7.81
N LEU A 100 1.47 -23.89 -7.14
CA LEU A 100 0.54 -24.97 -6.82
C LEU A 100 -0.03 -25.62 -8.08
N THR A 101 -0.36 -24.85 -9.12
CA THR A 101 -0.84 -25.38 -10.40
C THR A 101 0.23 -26.21 -11.12
N ILE A 102 1.49 -25.79 -11.06
CA ILE A 102 2.62 -26.56 -11.60
C ILE A 102 2.81 -27.87 -10.82
N LEU A 103 2.75 -27.80 -9.49
CA LEU A 103 2.83 -28.96 -8.62
C LEU A 103 1.70 -29.95 -8.89
N ASP A 104 0.47 -29.46 -9.11
CA ASP A 104 -0.67 -30.27 -9.48
C ASP A 104 -0.45 -31.00 -10.83
N ALA A 105 0.05 -30.29 -11.83
CA ALA A 105 0.38 -30.89 -13.11
C ALA A 105 1.47 -31.98 -13.01
N ILE A 106 2.38 -31.85 -12.04
CA ILE A 106 3.39 -32.86 -11.75
C ILE A 106 2.76 -34.02 -10.92
N ALA A 107 1.92 -33.70 -9.94
CA ALA A 107 1.30 -34.64 -9.02
C ALA A 107 0.17 -35.46 -9.68
N LEU A 108 -0.48 -34.96 -10.72
CA LEU A 108 -1.41 -35.75 -11.56
C LEU A 108 -0.76 -37.02 -12.12
N LYS A 109 0.58 -37.02 -12.24
CA LYS A 109 1.35 -38.24 -12.54
C LYS A 109 1.48 -39.17 -11.32
N THR A 110 1.24 -38.69 -10.12
CA THR A 110 1.40 -39.43 -8.83
C THR A 110 0.07 -39.71 -8.13
N GLY A 111 -1.07 -39.26 -8.67
CA GLY A 111 -2.41 -39.53 -8.16
C GLY A 111 -2.87 -38.71 -6.95
N ILE A 112 -2.13 -37.67 -6.55
CA ILE A 112 -2.49 -36.77 -5.44
C ILE A 112 -2.97 -35.44 -6.02
N GLY A 113 -4.27 -35.14 -5.96
CA GLY A 113 -4.85 -33.90 -6.50
C GLY A 113 -4.60 -32.68 -5.60
N VAL A 114 -4.45 -31.48 -6.21
CA VAL A 114 -4.32 -30.19 -5.46
C VAL A 114 -5.55 -29.91 -4.60
N TYR A 115 -6.72 -30.40 -4.97
CA TYR A 115 -7.93 -30.31 -4.15
C TYR A 115 -7.74 -30.89 -2.75
N ASP A 116 -7.00 -31.98 -2.62
CA ASP A 116 -6.72 -32.62 -1.32
C ASP A 116 -5.80 -31.76 -0.47
N PHE A 117 -4.91 -30.97 -1.08
CA PHE A 117 -4.07 -29.98 -0.38
C PHE A 117 -4.91 -28.86 0.24
N PHE A 118 -5.88 -28.31 -0.49
CA PHE A 118 -6.72 -27.22 0.03
C PHE A 118 -7.73 -27.69 1.10
N ASN A 119 -8.15 -28.92 1.06
CA ASN A 119 -9.04 -29.50 2.08
C ASN A 119 -8.31 -29.81 3.39
N ASN A 120 -6.98 -29.90 3.36
CA ASN A 120 -6.19 -30.13 4.56
C ASN A 120 -5.90 -28.81 5.28
N LYS A 121 -6.55 -28.57 6.43
CA LYS A 121 -6.39 -27.34 7.23
C LYS A 121 -4.93 -27.06 7.64
N MET A 122 -4.13 -28.12 7.86
CA MET A 122 -2.70 -27.95 8.20
C MET A 122 -1.90 -27.41 7.02
N VAL A 123 -2.16 -27.93 5.83
CA VAL A 123 -1.48 -27.46 4.60
C VAL A 123 -1.87 -26.02 4.29
N LEU A 124 -3.15 -25.68 4.42
CA LEU A 124 -3.63 -24.30 4.27
C LEU A 124 -2.95 -23.35 5.26
N GLY A 125 -2.84 -23.76 6.52
CA GLY A 125 -2.13 -23.00 7.56
C GLY A 125 -0.67 -22.75 7.22
N LEU A 126 0.05 -23.77 6.75
CA LEU A 126 1.44 -23.64 6.29
C LEU A 126 1.58 -22.69 5.10
N LEU A 127 0.69 -22.76 4.12
CA LEU A 127 0.68 -21.86 2.97
C LEU A 127 0.48 -20.40 3.38
N ILE A 128 -0.41 -20.13 4.32
CA ILE A 128 -0.62 -18.78 4.87
C ILE A 128 0.65 -18.28 5.58
N ILE A 129 1.30 -19.11 6.38
CA ILE A 129 2.56 -18.76 7.06
C ILE A 129 3.66 -18.44 6.05
N ILE A 130 3.82 -19.26 5.01
CA ILE A 130 4.79 -19.02 3.93
C ILE A 130 4.50 -17.68 3.24
N LEU A 131 3.23 -17.38 2.93
CA LEU A 131 2.81 -16.10 2.35
C LEU A 131 3.19 -14.93 3.25
N CYS A 132 2.88 -15.00 4.54
CA CYS A 132 3.23 -13.95 5.49
C CYS A 132 4.74 -13.71 5.56
N ILE A 133 5.55 -14.77 5.56
CA ILE A 133 7.01 -14.69 5.56
C ILE A 133 7.50 -14.03 4.25
N MET A 134 6.97 -14.41 3.10
CA MET A 134 7.33 -13.83 1.81
C MET A 134 7.02 -12.32 1.75
N ILE A 135 5.85 -11.93 2.23
CA ILE A 135 5.41 -10.52 2.28
C ILE A 135 6.34 -9.72 3.19
N TYR A 136 6.54 -10.20 4.42
CA TYR A 136 7.41 -9.55 5.40
C TYR A 136 8.84 -9.41 4.87
N PHE A 137 9.41 -10.49 4.34
CA PHE A 137 10.78 -10.49 3.81
C PHE A 137 10.93 -9.51 2.64
N THR A 138 9.97 -9.52 1.70
CA THR A 138 9.99 -8.63 0.52
C THR A 138 9.89 -7.17 0.96
N TYR A 139 8.97 -6.84 1.86
CA TYR A 139 8.81 -5.49 2.38
C TYR A 139 10.08 -5.03 3.12
N HIS A 140 10.57 -5.84 4.05
CA HIS A 140 11.74 -5.49 4.86
C HIS A 140 13.01 -5.29 4.01
N VAL A 141 13.30 -6.19 3.07
CA VAL A 141 14.51 -6.14 2.24
C VAL A 141 14.51 -4.95 1.29
N PHE A 142 13.37 -4.65 0.67
CA PHE A 142 13.32 -3.64 -0.39
C PHE A 142 12.97 -2.24 0.09
N ILE A 143 12.23 -2.10 1.17
CA ILE A 143 11.69 -0.80 1.62
C ILE A 143 12.27 -0.38 2.97
N ASP A 144 12.07 -1.20 4.01
CA ASP A 144 12.34 -0.80 5.40
C ASP A 144 13.83 -0.80 5.73
N LYS A 145 14.59 -1.76 5.23
CA LYS A 145 16.01 -1.95 5.59
C LYS A 145 16.84 -0.67 5.39
N ASN A 146 17.35 -0.11 6.50
CA ASN A 146 18.22 1.07 6.54
C ASN A 146 17.55 2.37 6.02
N ASP A 147 16.24 2.54 6.19
CA ASP A 147 15.50 3.74 5.73
C ASP A 147 15.75 4.05 4.24
N LYS A 148 15.93 3.04 3.41
CA LYS A 148 16.24 3.18 1.98
C LYS A 148 15.23 4.05 1.25
N TYR A 149 13.95 3.93 1.60
CA TYR A 149 12.87 4.72 1.01
C TYR A 149 13.14 6.23 1.07
N VAL A 150 13.80 6.74 2.12
CA VAL A 150 14.10 8.18 2.26
C VAL A 150 15.01 8.67 1.13
N SER A 151 16.02 7.88 0.77
CA SER A 151 16.94 8.22 -0.33
C SER A 151 16.26 8.17 -1.69
N TYR A 152 15.39 7.17 -1.90
CA TYR A 152 14.60 7.02 -3.12
C TYR A 152 13.55 8.11 -3.26
N PHE A 153 12.88 8.53 -2.18
CA PHE A 153 11.92 9.63 -2.19
C PHE A 153 12.57 10.93 -2.65
N LYS A 154 13.78 11.25 -2.18
CA LYS A 154 14.54 12.41 -2.65
C LYS A 154 14.83 12.33 -4.16
N LYS A 155 15.12 11.12 -4.67
CA LYS A 155 15.38 10.88 -6.09
C LYS A 155 14.10 11.06 -6.93
N PHE A 156 12.99 10.44 -6.50
CA PHE A 156 11.72 10.48 -7.24
C PHE A 156 11.06 11.87 -7.20
N ARG A 157 11.25 12.64 -6.13
CA ARG A 157 10.75 14.01 -6.02
C ARG A 157 11.27 14.93 -7.16
N LYS A 158 12.43 14.61 -7.72
CA LYS A 158 13.02 15.34 -8.85
C LYS A 158 12.48 14.90 -10.22
N GLN A 159 11.73 13.81 -10.28
CA GLN A 159 11.20 13.25 -11.52
C GLN A 159 9.79 13.79 -11.83
N LYS A 160 9.40 13.72 -13.11
CA LYS A 160 8.03 14.07 -13.53
C LYS A 160 7.04 13.06 -12.96
N ILE A 161 6.20 13.51 -12.04
CA ILE A 161 5.24 12.68 -11.29
C ILE A 161 4.36 11.84 -12.22
N TRP A 162 3.89 12.38 -13.34
CA TRP A 162 3.01 11.67 -14.26
C TRP A 162 3.66 10.40 -14.85
N LYS A 163 4.98 10.39 -15.10
CA LYS A 163 5.70 9.20 -15.57
C LYS A 163 5.71 8.10 -14.51
N LEU A 164 5.93 8.46 -13.26
CA LEU A 164 5.89 7.51 -12.14
C LEU A 164 4.49 6.93 -11.98
N PHE A 165 3.45 7.77 -12.15
CA PHE A 165 2.05 7.35 -12.08
C PHE A 165 1.65 6.36 -13.18
N ILE A 166 2.12 6.55 -14.40
CA ILE A 166 1.87 5.61 -15.51
C ILE A 166 2.44 4.24 -15.14
N TRP A 167 3.69 4.19 -14.70
CA TRP A 167 4.31 2.93 -14.26
C TRP A 167 3.60 2.28 -13.08
N TYR A 168 3.14 3.10 -12.14
CA TYR A 168 2.35 2.65 -11.00
C TYR A 168 1.04 1.99 -11.44
N ILE A 169 0.22 2.67 -12.23
CA ILE A 169 -1.06 2.14 -12.74
C ILE A 169 -0.82 0.86 -13.55
N LEU A 170 0.17 0.87 -14.44
CA LEU A 170 0.52 -0.27 -15.27
C LEU A 170 0.91 -1.49 -14.43
N SER A 171 1.69 -1.28 -13.37
CA SER A 171 2.13 -2.36 -12.47
C SER A 171 0.95 -3.00 -11.71
N TYR A 172 0.05 -2.19 -11.14
CA TYR A 172 -1.13 -2.69 -10.44
C TYR A 172 -2.11 -3.38 -11.40
N SER A 173 -2.35 -2.78 -12.57
CA SER A 173 -3.21 -3.38 -13.60
C SER A 173 -2.67 -4.74 -14.06
N MET A 174 -1.38 -4.84 -14.35
CA MET A 174 -0.75 -6.11 -14.73
C MET A 174 -0.86 -7.15 -13.62
N SER A 175 -0.64 -6.78 -12.36
CA SER A 175 -0.78 -7.70 -11.23
C SER A 175 -2.20 -8.23 -11.09
N ILE A 176 -3.22 -7.38 -11.26
CA ILE A 176 -4.62 -7.78 -11.21
C ILE A 176 -4.97 -8.69 -12.40
N VAL A 177 -4.55 -8.33 -13.62
CA VAL A 177 -4.78 -9.15 -14.81
C VAL A 177 -4.13 -10.53 -14.65
N CYS A 178 -2.89 -10.60 -14.18
CA CYS A 178 -2.22 -11.88 -13.93
C CYS A 178 -2.99 -12.71 -12.90
N LEU A 179 -3.46 -12.11 -11.82
CA LEU A 179 -4.28 -12.79 -10.83
C LEU A 179 -5.58 -13.33 -11.43
N CYS A 180 -6.31 -12.50 -12.19
CA CYS A 180 -7.56 -12.91 -12.84
C CYS A 180 -7.37 -14.06 -13.83
N ILE A 181 -6.33 -14.02 -14.66
CA ILE A 181 -5.99 -15.09 -15.59
C ILE A 181 -5.68 -16.38 -14.83
N THR A 182 -4.89 -16.30 -13.77
CA THR A 182 -4.50 -17.44 -12.96
C THR A 182 -5.71 -18.09 -12.28
N LEU A 183 -6.61 -17.27 -11.69
CA LEU A 183 -7.84 -17.75 -11.07
C LEU A 183 -8.78 -18.40 -12.12
N ARG A 184 -8.93 -17.76 -13.28
CA ARG A 184 -9.75 -18.34 -14.37
C ARG A 184 -9.24 -19.72 -14.79
N PHE A 185 -7.92 -19.86 -14.93
CA PHE A 185 -7.30 -21.12 -15.33
C PHE A 185 -7.58 -22.25 -14.33
N ILE A 186 -7.68 -21.95 -13.03
CA ILE A 186 -8.02 -22.92 -11.98
C ILE A 186 -9.50 -23.28 -12.02
N LEU A 187 -10.38 -22.28 -12.19
CA LEU A 187 -11.83 -22.48 -12.15
C LEU A 187 -12.37 -23.20 -13.41
N THR A 188 -11.59 -23.27 -14.48
CA THR A 188 -11.98 -23.94 -15.74
C THR A 188 -11.44 -25.37 -15.85
N LYS A 189 -10.68 -25.84 -14.86
CA LYS A 189 -10.25 -27.24 -14.73
C LYS A 189 -11.24 -28.02 -13.87
#